data_b6cf948db50b50b4d3e386069da32a93
#
_entry.id   b6cf948db50b50b4d3e386069da32a93
#
_cell.length_a   1.000
_cell.length_b   1.000
_cell.length_c   1.000
_cell.angle_alpha   90.00
_cell.angle_beta   90.00
_cell.angle_gamma   90.00
#
_symmetry.space_group_name_H-M   'P 1'
#
loop_
_entity.id
_entity.type
_entity.pdbx_description
1 polymer ?
#
loop_
_entity_poly.entity_id
_entity_poly.type
_entity_poly.pdbx_seq_one_letter_code
_entity_poly.pdbx_strand_id
1 'polypeptide(L)'
;MGFASVLNVPVIVAADIERGGVIAQLIGTKEVLDQNDINLIEGFIINKFRGDKSLFDDGVAFIEKKTDWRSFGVMPFFDKAKLFPAEDSQDLKNSFGTGKCVISVLKLSRIANFDDFDPLKIDNRLKLQFVEPGNPIPADTKLIIIPGTKSTIADLKFLRYQGWDIDIKAHYRRGGSILGICGGY
;
A
#
# COMPACT_ATOMS: atom_id res chain seq x y z
N MET A 1 -1.17 20.79 -10.90
CA MET A 1 -1.06 19.90 -12.08
C MET A 1 0.29 19.96 -12.82
N GLY A 2 1.34 20.47 -12.21
CA GLY A 2 2.64 20.84 -12.79
C GLY A 2 3.23 19.92 -13.85
N PHE A 3 3.31 18.59 -13.62
CA PHE A 3 3.86 17.66 -14.61
C PHE A 3 2.99 17.57 -15.88
N ALA A 4 1.68 17.42 -15.72
CA ALA A 4 0.74 17.32 -16.84
C ALA A 4 0.73 18.61 -17.69
N SER A 5 0.80 19.77 -17.03
CA SER A 5 0.81 21.07 -17.70
C SER A 5 2.08 21.30 -18.54
N VAL A 6 3.26 20.88 -18.01
CA VAL A 6 4.54 21.00 -18.74
C VAL A 6 4.57 20.11 -19.98
N LEU A 7 4.01 18.91 -19.90
CA LEU A 7 4.01 17.93 -20.99
C LEU A 7 2.76 17.97 -21.86
N ASN A 8 1.79 18.82 -21.55
CA ASN A 8 0.48 18.89 -22.20
C ASN A 8 -0.21 17.52 -22.29
N VAL A 9 -0.23 16.80 -21.18
CA VAL A 9 -0.80 15.44 -21.09
C VAL A 9 -2.24 15.52 -20.58
N PRO A 10 -3.21 14.84 -21.21
CA PRO A 10 -4.59 14.79 -20.72
C PRO A 10 -4.68 14.10 -19.34
N VAL A 11 -5.59 14.58 -18.50
CA VAL A 11 -5.76 14.16 -17.12
C VAL A 11 -7.17 13.61 -16.89
N ILE A 12 -7.28 12.50 -16.16
CA ILE A 12 -8.53 11.97 -15.63
C ILE A 12 -8.49 12.08 -14.11
N VAL A 13 -9.52 12.70 -13.52
CA VAL A 13 -9.62 12.84 -12.06
C VAL A 13 -10.26 11.57 -11.48
N ALA A 14 -9.53 10.84 -10.62
CA ALA A 14 -10.07 9.70 -9.89
C ALA A 14 -10.55 10.13 -8.49
N ALA A 15 -11.85 9.95 -8.21
CA ALA A 15 -12.46 10.35 -6.96
C ALA A 15 -12.92 9.13 -6.14
N ASP A 16 -12.61 9.12 -4.83
CA ASP A 16 -12.92 8.04 -3.91
C ASP A 16 -14.26 8.30 -3.19
N ILE A 17 -15.28 7.47 -3.52
CA ILE A 17 -16.62 7.65 -2.94
C ILE A 17 -16.73 7.16 -1.48
N GLU A 18 -15.84 6.27 -1.03
CA GLU A 18 -15.89 5.73 0.35
C GLU A 18 -15.68 6.80 1.41
N ARG A 19 -14.97 7.85 1.09
CA ARG A 19 -14.71 8.97 2.02
C ARG A 19 -15.91 9.90 2.19
N GLY A 20 -16.94 9.74 1.36
CA GLY A 20 -18.07 10.66 1.31
C GLY A 20 -17.75 12.00 0.62
N GLY A 21 -18.77 12.74 0.22
CA GLY A 21 -18.63 14.07 -0.37
C GLY A 21 -18.05 14.11 -1.79
N VAL A 22 -18.00 13.00 -2.53
CA VAL A 22 -17.36 12.88 -3.85
C VAL A 22 -17.88 13.90 -4.86
N ILE A 23 -19.16 14.23 -4.84
CA ILE A 23 -19.78 15.26 -5.72
C ILE A 23 -19.16 16.63 -5.40
N ALA A 24 -19.14 17.00 -4.11
CA ALA A 24 -18.57 18.28 -3.69
C ALA A 24 -17.05 18.35 -3.98
N GLN A 25 -16.31 17.23 -3.83
CA GLN A 25 -14.89 17.17 -4.13
C GLN A 25 -14.62 17.44 -5.61
N LEU A 26 -15.34 16.79 -6.53
CA LEU A 26 -15.13 16.98 -7.97
C LEU A 26 -15.50 18.39 -8.42
N ILE A 27 -16.63 18.91 -7.97
CA ILE A 27 -17.06 20.28 -8.29
C ILE A 27 -16.07 21.30 -7.69
N GLY A 28 -15.70 21.12 -6.41
CA GLY A 28 -14.72 21.98 -5.74
C GLY A 28 -13.34 21.91 -6.38
N THR A 29 -12.92 20.74 -6.89
CA THR A 29 -11.66 20.61 -7.64
C THR A 29 -11.67 21.51 -8.87
N LYS A 30 -12.76 21.53 -9.65
CA LYS A 30 -12.88 22.42 -10.81
C LYS A 30 -12.80 23.91 -10.40
N GLU A 31 -13.50 24.29 -9.33
CA GLU A 31 -13.57 25.68 -8.88
C GLU A 31 -12.23 26.24 -8.36
N VAL A 32 -11.33 25.40 -7.85
CA VAL A 32 -10.04 25.83 -7.30
C VAL A 32 -8.88 25.76 -8.29
N LEU A 33 -9.05 25.11 -9.43
CA LEU A 33 -8.03 25.01 -10.47
C LEU A 33 -8.06 26.24 -11.39
N ASP A 34 -6.88 26.60 -11.91
CA ASP A 34 -6.80 27.60 -12.96
C ASP A 34 -7.27 27.05 -14.32
N GLN A 35 -7.57 27.96 -15.27
CA GLN A 35 -8.12 27.56 -16.56
C GLN A 35 -7.18 26.70 -17.40
N ASN A 36 -5.86 26.87 -17.28
CA ASN A 36 -4.90 26.07 -18.02
C ASN A 36 -4.92 24.62 -17.54
N ASP A 37 -5.02 24.42 -16.23
CA ASP A 37 -5.13 23.10 -15.64
C ASP A 37 -6.47 22.43 -15.93
N ILE A 38 -7.59 23.18 -15.86
CA ILE A 38 -8.93 22.69 -16.21
C ILE A 38 -8.97 22.18 -17.66
N ASN A 39 -8.33 22.89 -18.60
CA ASN A 39 -8.31 22.50 -20.01
C ASN A 39 -7.59 21.16 -20.29
N LEU A 40 -6.79 20.67 -19.36
CA LEU A 40 -6.15 19.35 -19.47
C LEU A 40 -7.03 18.21 -18.95
N ILE A 41 -8.12 18.52 -18.24
CA ILE A 41 -8.97 17.49 -17.63
C ILE A 41 -10.00 17.01 -18.63
N GLU A 42 -9.84 15.77 -19.09
CA GLU A 42 -10.75 15.10 -20.04
C GLU A 42 -12.01 14.54 -19.35
N GLY A 43 -11.94 14.29 -18.04
CA GLY A 43 -13.06 13.75 -17.29
C GLY A 43 -12.72 13.18 -15.94
N PHE A 44 -13.62 12.36 -15.39
CA PHE A 44 -13.47 11.78 -14.07
C PHE A 44 -13.88 10.31 -14.00
N ILE A 45 -13.39 9.61 -12.98
CA ILE A 45 -13.80 8.26 -12.58
C ILE A 45 -14.21 8.30 -11.11
N ILE A 46 -15.35 7.69 -10.78
CA ILE A 46 -15.72 7.40 -9.39
C ILE A 46 -15.16 6.02 -9.01
N ASN A 47 -14.37 5.95 -7.97
CA ASN A 47 -13.72 4.72 -7.53
C ASN A 47 -14.30 4.19 -6.22
N LYS A 48 -14.17 2.89 -6.00
CA LYS A 48 -14.58 2.15 -4.79
C LYS A 48 -16.08 2.18 -4.50
N PHE A 49 -16.91 2.19 -5.51
CA PHE A 49 -18.36 2.18 -5.34
C PHE A 49 -18.86 0.85 -4.76
N ARG A 50 -19.71 0.90 -3.73
CA ARG A 50 -20.34 -0.29 -3.13
C ARG A 50 -21.84 -0.28 -3.37
N GLY A 51 -22.40 -1.44 -3.71
CA GLY A 51 -23.81 -1.62 -3.96
C GLY A 51 -24.19 -1.43 -5.42
N ASP A 52 -25.46 -1.09 -5.66
CA ASP A 52 -26.03 -0.93 -7.00
C ASP A 52 -25.61 0.42 -7.61
N LYS A 53 -24.84 0.37 -8.71
CA LYS A 53 -24.32 1.55 -9.40
C LYS A 53 -25.41 2.45 -9.96
N SER A 54 -26.57 1.89 -10.32
CA SER A 54 -27.69 2.67 -10.86
C SER A 54 -28.22 3.72 -9.89
N LEU A 55 -28.03 3.51 -8.58
CA LEU A 55 -28.41 4.49 -7.56
C LEU A 55 -27.56 5.77 -7.58
N PHE A 56 -26.47 5.78 -8.35
CA PHE A 56 -25.58 6.93 -8.45
C PHE A 56 -25.60 7.59 -9.85
N ASP A 57 -26.44 7.13 -10.75
CA ASP A 57 -26.53 7.68 -12.12
C ASP A 57 -26.89 9.17 -12.13
N ASP A 58 -27.85 9.59 -11.28
CA ASP A 58 -28.20 11.01 -11.11
C ASP A 58 -27.02 11.83 -10.56
N GLY A 59 -26.22 11.24 -9.67
CA GLY A 59 -24.99 11.86 -9.14
C GLY A 59 -23.94 12.09 -10.23
N VAL A 60 -23.75 11.10 -11.10
CA VAL A 60 -22.86 11.22 -12.27
C VAL A 60 -23.33 12.33 -13.19
N ALA A 61 -24.61 12.31 -13.59
CA ALA A 61 -25.18 13.33 -14.46
C ALA A 61 -25.08 14.75 -13.86
N PHE A 62 -25.25 14.86 -12.54
CA PHE A 62 -25.10 16.13 -11.83
C PHE A 62 -23.67 16.64 -11.86
N ILE A 63 -22.66 15.77 -11.67
CA ILE A 63 -21.24 16.12 -11.75
C ILE A 63 -20.91 16.57 -13.16
N GLU A 64 -21.28 15.81 -14.19
CA GLU A 64 -21.04 16.15 -15.60
C GLU A 64 -21.61 17.55 -15.93
N LYS A 65 -22.85 17.82 -15.53
CA LYS A 65 -23.50 19.11 -15.75
C LYS A 65 -22.77 20.26 -15.05
N LYS A 66 -22.20 20.04 -13.87
CA LYS A 66 -21.53 21.08 -13.09
C LYS A 66 -20.09 21.30 -13.51
N THR A 67 -19.41 20.22 -13.88
CA THR A 67 -17.98 20.28 -14.19
C THR A 67 -17.70 20.40 -15.68
N ASP A 68 -18.64 20.06 -16.55
CA ASP A 68 -18.44 19.87 -17.98
C ASP A 68 -17.36 18.80 -18.30
N TRP A 69 -17.07 17.96 -17.32
CA TRP A 69 -16.16 16.83 -17.45
C TRP A 69 -16.93 15.56 -17.75
N ARG A 70 -16.44 14.78 -18.71
CA ARG A 70 -17.02 13.49 -19.07
C ARG A 70 -16.80 12.47 -17.97
N SER A 71 -17.82 11.67 -17.65
CA SER A 71 -17.66 10.48 -16.81
C SER A 71 -17.04 9.34 -17.61
N PHE A 72 -15.96 8.77 -17.11
CA PHE A 72 -15.37 7.50 -17.60
C PHE A 72 -15.93 6.28 -16.87
N GLY A 73 -16.83 6.50 -15.92
CA GLY A 73 -17.61 5.46 -15.27
C GLY A 73 -17.43 5.39 -13.77
N VAL A 74 -18.21 4.47 -13.18
CA VAL A 74 -18.20 4.17 -11.75
C VAL A 74 -17.58 2.80 -11.55
N MET A 75 -16.43 2.74 -10.92
CA MET A 75 -15.67 1.52 -10.62
C MET A 75 -16.18 0.90 -9.33
N PRO A 76 -16.63 -0.36 -9.37
CA PRO A 76 -17.04 -1.06 -8.17
C PRO A 76 -15.85 -1.27 -7.23
N PHE A 77 -16.15 -1.37 -5.94
CA PHE A 77 -15.15 -1.78 -4.96
C PHE A 77 -14.61 -3.17 -5.32
N PHE A 78 -13.29 -3.27 -5.43
CA PHE A 78 -12.61 -4.48 -5.83
C PHE A 78 -11.81 -5.04 -4.65
N ASP A 79 -12.37 -6.02 -3.92
CA ASP A 79 -11.74 -6.61 -2.73
C ASP A 79 -10.37 -7.20 -3.00
N LYS A 80 -10.17 -7.74 -4.21
CA LYS A 80 -8.90 -8.33 -4.62
C LYS A 80 -7.82 -7.29 -4.95
N ALA A 81 -8.13 -5.98 -4.96
CA ALA A 81 -7.12 -4.94 -5.07
C ALA A 81 -6.04 -5.03 -3.98
N LYS A 82 -6.39 -5.62 -2.83
CA LYS A 82 -5.46 -5.88 -1.72
C LYS A 82 -4.37 -6.92 -2.06
N LEU A 83 -4.52 -7.64 -3.17
CA LEU A 83 -3.53 -8.60 -3.66
C LEU A 83 -2.47 -7.93 -4.53
N PHE A 84 -2.70 -6.68 -4.94
CA PHE A 84 -1.69 -5.90 -5.65
C PHE A 84 -0.81 -5.15 -4.66
N PRO A 85 0.48 -4.94 -5.00
CA PRO A 85 1.40 -4.16 -4.18
C PRO A 85 0.80 -2.79 -3.84
N ALA A 86 0.86 -2.40 -2.57
CA ALA A 86 0.45 -1.06 -2.17
C ALA A 86 1.65 -0.11 -2.35
N GLU A 87 1.49 0.92 -3.15
CA GLU A 87 2.53 1.93 -3.41
C GLU A 87 2.87 2.74 -2.14
N ASP A 88 1.86 2.97 -1.28
CA ASP A 88 2.00 3.67 0.01
C ASP A 88 1.58 2.74 1.17
N SER A 89 2.46 1.85 1.58
CA SER A 89 2.19 0.91 2.68
C SER A 89 2.49 1.49 4.07
N GLN A 90 2.00 2.68 4.38
CA GLN A 90 2.10 3.21 5.76
C GLN A 90 1.10 2.57 6.73
N ASP A 91 0.07 1.86 6.25
CA ASP A 91 -0.92 1.12 7.04
C ASP A 91 -0.64 -0.39 7.05
N LEU A 92 0.59 -0.80 7.27
CA LEU A 92 0.91 -2.22 7.44
C LEU A 92 0.31 -2.70 8.76
N LYS A 93 -0.73 -3.52 8.67
CA LYS A 93 -1.06 -4.41 9.78
C LYS A 93 0.21 -5.19 10.11
N ASN A 94 0.66 -5.15 11.35
CA ASN A 94 1.90 -5.79 11.76
C ASN A 94 1.81 -7.32 11.76
N SER A 95 0.66 -7.91 11.44
CA SER A 95 0.46 -9.35 11.38
C SER A 95 -0.63 -9.75 10.39
N PHE A 96 -0.39 -10.83 9.64
CA PHE A 96 -1.28 -11.41 8.64
C PHE A 96 -1.41 -12.91 8.85
N GLY A 97 -2.62 -13.44 8.66
CA GLY A 97 -2.92 -14.86 8.84
C GLY A 97 -3.00 -15.30 10.30
N THR A 98 -3.50 -16.50 10.50
CA THR A 98 -3.73 -17.13 11.82
C THR A 98 -3.09 -18.51 11.92
N GLY A 99 -2.24 -18.85 10.95
CA GLY A 99 -1.57 -20.14 10.88
C GLY A 99 -0.63 -20.41 12.06
N LYS A 100 -0.31 -21.67 12.28
CA LYS A 100 0.61 -22.10 13.36
C LYS A 100 2.09 -21.88 13.02
N CYS A 101 2.43 -21.71 11.76
CA CYS A 101 3.81 -21.46 11.34
C CYS A 101 4.06 -19.95 11.34
N VAL A 102 4.77 -19.47 12.34
CA VAL A 102 5.08 -18.04 12.53
C VAL A 102 6.32 -17.67 11.74
N ILE A 103 6.18 -16.69 10.86
CA ILE A 103 7.27 -16.08 10.08
C ILE A 103 7.42 -14.63 10.55
N SER A 104 8.64 -14.27 10.97
CA SER A 104 8.95 -12.91 11.41
C SER A 104 9.86 -12.22 10.43
N VAL A 105 9.39 -11.09 9.87
CA VAL A 105 10.16 -10.22 8.96
C VAL A 105 10.68 -9.04 9.75
N LEU A 106 11.98 -8.79 9.72
CA LEU A 106 12.57 -7.65 10.42
C LEU A 106 12.29 -6.36 9.67
N LYS A 107 11.68 -5.38 10.32
CA LYS A 107 11.40 -4.08 9.71
C LYS A 107 12.65 -3.20 9.76
N LEU A 108 13.52 -3.38 8.77
CA LEU A 108 14.71 -2.55 8.59
C LEU A 108 14.32 -1.12 8.21
N SER A 109 15.23 -0.16 8.39
CA SER A 109 14.94 1.25 8.14
C SER A 109 14.64 1.57 6.66
N ARG A 110 15.13 0.76 5.73
CA ARG A 110 15.03 0.94 4.28
C ARG A 110 14.74 -0.35 3.55
N ILE A 111 13.65 -1.02 3.91
CA ILE A 111 13.22 -2.23 3.20
C ILE A 111 13.04 -1.90 1.71
N ALA A 112 13.68 -2.71 0.85
CA ALA A 112 13.39 -2.75 -0.58
C ALA A 112 12.31 -3.81 -0.81
N ASN A 113 11.28 -3.54 -1.60
CA ASN A 113 10.26 -4.50 -2.04
C ASN A 113 9.46 -5.18 -0.91
N PHE A 114 8.50 -4.50 -0.34
CA PHE A 114 7.52 -5.10 0.58
C PHE A 114 6.66 -6.20 -0.08
N ASP A 115 6.59 -6.20 -1.40
CA ASP A 115 5.80 -7.11 -2.23
C ASP A 115 6.33 -8.54 -2.19
N ASP A 116 7.60 -8.74 -1.85
CA ASP A 116 8.22 -10.06 -1.68
C ASP A 116 7.46 -10.92 -0.65
N PHE A 117 6.70 -10.28 0.25
CA PHE A 117 5.97 -10.95 1.32
C PHE A 117 4.49 -11.19 1.00
N ASP A 118 3.96 -10.70 -0.12
CA ASP A 118 2.55 -10.83 -0.47
C ASP A 118 2.08 -12.28 -0.62
N PRO A 119 2.86 -13.20 -1.22
CA PRO A 119 2.48 -14.60 -1.24
C PRO A 119 2.35 -15.22 0.17
N LEU A 120 3.14 -14.74 1.14
CA LEU A 120 3.09 -15.22 2.53
C LEU A 120 1.89 -14.64 3.29
N LYS A 121 1.43 -13.44 2.94
CA LYS A 121 0.27 -12.78 3.57
C LYS A 121 -1.04 -13.51 3.29
N ILE A 122 -1.16 -14.15 2.14
CA ILE A 122 -2.38 -14.82 1.68
C ILE A 122 -2.44 -16.31 2.03
N ASP A 123 -1.34 -16.91 2.51
CA ASP A 123 -1.30 -18.33 2.90
C ASP A 123 -1.85 -18.51 4.32
N ASN A 124 -3.04 -19.10 4.43
CA ASN A 124 -3.72 -19.32 5.71
C ASN A 124 -3.00 -20.31 6.66
N ARG A 125 -2.00 -21.05 6.19
CA ARG A 125 -1.18 -21.95 7.01
C ARG A 125 -0.14 -21.18 7.82
N LEU A 126 0.15 -19.93 7.41
CA LEU A 126 1.19 -19.08 7.96
C LEU A 126 0.59 -18.00 8.85
N LYS A 127 1.40 -17.53 9.79
CA LYS A 127 1.22 -16.25 10.49
C LYS A 127 2.46 -15.41 10.19
N LEU A 128 2.31 -14.47 9.25
CA LEU A 128 3.36 -13.49 8.93
C LEU A 128 3.25 -12.31 9.89
N GLN A 129 4.36 -11.91 10.48
CA GLN A 129 4.43 -10.70 11.31
C GLN A 129 5.67 -9.89 11.02
N PHE A 130 5.53 -8.56 11.06
CA PHE A 130 6.65 -7.64 10.95
C PHE A 130 7.11 -7.25 12.36
N VAL A 131 8.41 -7.43 12.62
CA VAL A 131 9.02 -7.04 13.89
C VAL A 131 9.42 -5.57 13.82
N GLU A 132 8.71 -4.75 14.59
CA GLU A 132 8.98 -3.30 14.66
C GLU A 132 10.26 -3.03 15.45
N PRO A 133 10.99 -1.94 15.12
CA PRO A 133 12.11 -1.46 15.91
C PRO A 133 11.75 -1.30 17.38
N GLY A 134 12.68 -1.68 18.26
CA GLY A 134 12.48 -1.68 19.72
C GLY A 134 11.79 -2.91 20.27
N ASN A 135 11.30 -3.82 19.42
CA ASN A 135 10.70 -5.08 19.85
C ASN A 135 11.64 -6.28 19.61
N PRO A 136 11.69 -7.25 20.53
CA PRO A 136 12.45 -8.48 20.32
C PRO A 136 11.77 -9.36 19.27
N ILE A 137 12.53 -10.26 18.66
CA ILE A 137 11.98 -11.28 17.75
C ILE A 137 11.18 -12.30 18.59
N PRO A 138 9.88 -12.52 18.28
CA PRO A 138 9.04 -13.44 19.06
C PRO A 138 9.61 -14.86 19.13
N ALA A 139 9.54 -15.46 20.30
CA ALA A 139 10.15 -16.77 20.59
C ALA A 139 9.51 -17.93 19.82
N ASP A 140 8.24 -17.81 19.44
CA ASP A 140 7.47 -18.78 18.64
C ASP A 140 7.77 -18.74 17.14
N THR A 141 8.62 -17.80 16.68
CA THR A 141 9.07 -17.69 15.29
C THR A 141 9.72 -18.98 14.82
N LYS A 142 9.31 -19.46 13.64
CA LYS A 142 9.90 -20.60 12.93
C LYS A 142 10.90 -20.19 11.88
N LEU A 143 10.62 -19.08 11.18
CA LEU A 143 11.48 -18.51 10.15
C LEU A 143 11.65 -17.02 10.42
N ILE A 144 12.89 -16.57 10.50
CA ILE A 144 13.24 -15.15 10.46
C ILE A 144 13.57 -14.78 9.02
N ILE A 145 12.96 -13.72 8.49
CA ILE A 145 13.33 -13.14 7.21
C ILE A 145 14.03 -11.80 7.44
N ILE A 146 15.25 -11.69 6.93
CA ILE A 146 15.99 -10.44 6.84
C ILE A 146 15.74 -9.91 5.42
N PRO A 147 14.92 -8.86 5.24
CA PRO A 147 14.49 -8.40 3.93
C PRO A 147 15.61 -7.75 3.13
N GLY A 148 15.35 -7.57 1.84
CA GLY A 148 16.21 -6.76 0.98
C GLY A 148 16.27 -5.31 1.46
N THR A 149 17.43 -4.69 1.30
CA THR A 149 17.68 -3.32 1.72
C THR A 149 18.44 -2.53 0.65
N LYS A 150 18.17 -1.22 0.60
CA LYS A 150 18.92 -0.27 -0.26
C LYS A 150 20.24 0.19 0.37
N SER A 151 20.53 -0.17 1.62
CA SER A 151 21.73 0.26 2.35
C SER A 151 22.21 -0.79 3.34
N THR A 152 22.84 -1.86 2.83
CA THR A 152 23.26 -3.04 3.60
C THR A 152 24.07 -2.69 4.86
N ILE A 153 25.07 -1.80 4.75
CA ILE A 153 25.92 -1.45 5.90
C ILE A 153 25.14 -0.68 6.96
N ALA A 154 24.31 0.28 6.56
CA ALA A 154 23.53 1.06 7.51
C ALA A 154 22.47 0.20 8.20
N ASP A 155 21.81 -0.68 7.46
CA ASP A 155 20.77 -1.55 8.02
C ASP A 155 21.39 -2.69 8.86
N LEU A 156 22.60 -3.16 8.59
CA LEU A 156 23.32 -4.04 9.50
C LEU A 156 23.63 -3.35 10.84
N LYS A 157 24.05 -2.09 10.81
CA LYS A 157 24.26 -1.29 12.04
C LYS A 157 22.95 -1.10 12.80
N PHE A 158 21.87 -0.82 12.08
CA PHE A 158 20.54 -0.67 12.65
C PHE A 158 20.06 -1.98 13.29
N LEU A 159 20.17 -3.12 12.60
CA LEU A 159 19.83 -4.45 13.10
C LEU A 159 20.58 -4.76 14.43
N ARG A 160 21.89 -4.45 14.50
CA ARG A 160 22.69 -4.60 15.71
C ARG A 160 22.26 -3.65 16.82
N TYR A 161 21.94 -2.41 16.48
CA TYR A 161 21.44 -1.42 17.44
C TYR A 161 20.11 -1.86 18.09
N GLN A 162 19.24 -2.54 17.31
CA GLN A 162 18.01 -3.14 17.82
C GLN A 162 18.22 -4.39 18.68
N GLY A 163 19.44 -4.94 18.73
CA GLY A 163 19.74 -6.20 19.42
C GLY A 163 19.26 -7.44 18.66
N TRP A 164 18.75 -7.28 17.46
CA TRP A 164 18.24 -8.41 16.65
C TRP A 164 19.32 -9.40 16.22
N ASP A 165 20.59 -9.01 16.17
CA ASP A 165 21.68 -9.94 15.92
C ASP A 165 21.85 -10.97 17.05
N ILE A 166 21.51 -10.62 18.29
CA ILE A 166 21.49 -11.52 19.43
C ILE A 166 20.33 -12.50 19.30
N ASP A 167 19.13 -11.97 19.00
CA ASP A 167 17.92 -12.78 18.81
C ASP A 167 18.05 -13.75 17.64
N ILE A 168 18.62 -13.32 16.50
CA ILE A 168 18.90 -14.16 15.33
C ILE A 168 19.82 -15.32 15.71
N LYS A 169 20.93 -15.04 16.42
CA LYS A 169 21.86 -16.09 16.88
C LYS A 169 21.18 -17.06 17.87
N ALA A 170 20.36 -16.55 18.76
CA ALA A 170 19.60 -17.36 19.70
C ALA A 170 18.57 -18.24 18.97
N HIS A 171 17.88 -17.69 17.96
CA HIS A 171 16.94 -18.43 17.12
C HIS A 171 17.65 -19.57 16.36
N TYR A 172 18.78 -19.27 15.72
CA TYR A 172 19.58 -20.27 15.00
C TYR A 172 20.05 -21.41 15.93
N ARG A 173 20.54 -21.09 17.14
CA ARG A 173 20.98 -22.11 18.12
C ARG A 173 19.82 -23.03 18.57
N ARG A 174 18.59 -22.56 18.53
CA ARG A 174 17.38 -23.36 18.83
C ARG A 174 16.88 -24.17 17.61
N GLY A 175 17.62 -24.17 16.50
CA GLY A 175 17.25 -24.87 15.26
C GLY A 175 16.23 -24.12 14.39
N GLY A 176 16.02 -22.84 14.62
CA GLY A 176 15.17 -22.00 13.80
C GLY A 176 15.80 -21.65 12.46
N SER A 177 14.98 -21.42 11.46
CA SER A 177 15.41 -21.07 10.09
C SER A 177 15.58 -19.57 9.90
N ILE A 178 16.56 -19.18 9.08
CA ILE A 178 16.82 -17.79 8.72
C ILE A 178 16.92 -17.69 7.21
N LEU A 179 16.28 -16.69 6.63
CA LEU A 179 16.32 -16.35 5.21
C LEU A 179 16.78 -14.91 5.05
N GLY A 180 17.90 -14.69 4.36
CA GLY A 180 18.32 -13.37 3.89
C GLY A 180 17.91 -13.17 2.43
N ILE A 181 17.36 -12.00 2.11
CA ILE A 181 16.95 -11.63 0.75
C ILE A 181 17.84 -10.48 0.28
N CYS A 182 18.52 -10.65 -0.88
CA CYS A 182 19.36 -9.61 -1.48
C CYS A 182 20.36 -9.02 -0.46
N GLY A 183 20.24 -7.73 -0.12
CA GLY A 183 21.07 -7.06 0.88
C GLY A 183 20.87 -7.53 2.32
N GLY A 184 19.89 -8.39 2.59
CA GLY A 184 19.68 -9.06 3.89
C GLY A 184 20.52 -10.34 4.07
N TYR A 185 21.23 -10.76 3.04
CA TYR A 185 22.13 -11.92 3.06
C TYR A 185 23.45 -11.69 3.83
#